data_fbb9e5ddf7dfa89bc2e4361e79565f7b
#
_entry.id   fbb9e5ddf7dfa89bc2e4361e79565f7b
#
_cell.length_a   1.000
_cell.length_b   1.000
_cell.length_c   1.000
_cell.angle_alpha   90.00
_cell.angle_beta   90.00
_cell.angle_gamma   90.00
#
_symmetry.space_group_name_H-M   'P 1'
#
loop_
_entity.id
_entity.type
_entity.pdbx_description
1 polymer ?
#
loop_
_entity_poly.entity_id
_entity_poly.type
_entity_poly.pdbx_seq_one_letter_code
_entity_poly.pdbx_strand_id
1 'polypeptide(L)'
;MKEKKNDNHILVYCGATNVINDSQDSNEIECQDIRQIDSVVQKLGNELNMKVARFTSKESAMERSEIIKKFSDGYMLQALVAIKCLDEGVNIPSIKTAFILASSTNPKEYIQRRGRVLRLAKGKKYANIYDFITLPFDVKEINGYQENLIQSTKGLVKREIIRMLDFSEIAENPSISNEIIRTLKENFNICEEELKGDDEDVI
;
A
#
# COMPACT_ATOMS: atom_id res chain seq x y z
N MET A 1 -7.60 -8.38 -7.63
CA MET A 1 -8.87 -8.04 -6.96
C MET A 1 -10.08 -8.78 -7.53
N LYS A 2 -10.19 -9.02 -8.84
CA LYS A 2 -11.32 -9.79 -9.43
C LYS A 2 -11.51 -11.16 -8.77
N GLU A 3 -10.44 -11.89 -8.49
CA GLU A 3 -10.46 -13.19 -7.81
C GLU A 3 -10.93 -13.10 -6.35
N LYS A 4 -10.85 -11.93 -5.74
CA LYS A 4 -11.21 -11.66 -4.35
C LYS A 4 -12.57 -10.97 -4.17
N LYS A 5 -13.36 -10.84 -5.24
CA LYS A 5 -14.65 -10.12 -5.19
C LYS A 5 -15.68 -10.73 -4.22
N ASN A 6 -15.54 -12.00 -3.90
CA ASN A 6 -16.42 -12.72 -2.95
C ASN A 6 -15.84 -12.78 -1.53
N ASP A 7 -14.60 -12.30 -1.34
CA ASP A 7 -13.98 -12.27 -0.02
C ASP A 7 -14.49 -11.08 0.79
N ASN A 8 -14.42 -11.22 2.11
CA ASN A 8 -14.77 -10.18 3.08
C ASN A 8 -13.51 -9.72 3.81
N HIS A 9 -13.64 -8.62 4.55
CA HIS A 9 -12.57 -8.05 5.38
C HIS A 9 -11.35 -7.61 4.55
N ILE A 10 -11.63 -6.97 3.41
CA ILE A 10 -10.62 -6.43 2.50
C ILE A 10 -10.37 -4.96 2.85
N LEU A 11 -9.11 -4.60 2.98
CA LEU A 11 -8.67 -3.23 3.10
C LEU A 11 -7.92 -2.81 1.85
N VAL A 12 -8.24 -1.64 1.31
CA VAL A 12 -7.51 -1.03 0.21
C VAL A 12 -6.94 0.29 0.69
N TYR A 13 -5.62 0.36 0.78
CA TYR A 13 -4.91 1.61 1.05
C TYR A 13 -4.68 2.36 -0.26
N CYS A 14 -5.32 3.53 -0.36
CA CYS A 14 -4.98 4.55 -1.33
C CYS A 14 -3.97 5.49 -0.69
N GLY A 15 -2.87 5.79 -1.35
CA GLY A 15 -1.84 6.64 -0.79
C GLY A 15 -2.26 8.12 -0.82
N ALA A 16 -1.68 8.86 0.11
CA ALA A 16 -1.35 10.23 -0.20
C ALA A 16 -0.09 10.18 -1.05
N THR A 17 -0.23 10.17 -2.33
CA THR A 17 0.92 10.40 -3.20
C THR A 17 1.36 11.83 -2.93
N ASN A 18 2.45 11.99 -2.19
CA ASN A 18 3.21 13.21 -2.23
C ASN A 18 3.78 13.30 -3.65
N VAL A 19 2.98 13.73 -4.60
CA VAL A 19 3.48 14.29 -5.82
C VAL A 19 4.08 15.61 -5.36
N ILE A 20 5.40 15.67 -5.29
CA ILE A 20 6.13 16.93 -5.18
C ILE A 20 5.86 17.66 -6.49
N ASN A 21 4.71 18.31 -6.58
CA ASN A 21 4.53 19.39 -7.52
C ASN A 21 5.05 20.62 -6.80
N ASP A 22 5.99 21.32 -7.40
CA ASP A 22 6.49 22.63 -6.97
C ASP A 22 5.39 23.72 -6.92
N SER A 23 4.13 23.37 -7.06
CA SER A 23 2.99 24.25 -6.86
C SER A 23 2.53 24.15 -5.40
N GLN A 24 2.69 25.26 -4.68
CA GLN A 24 2.36 25.46 -3.25
C GLN A 24 0.84 25.43 -2.94
N ASP A 25 0.03 24.73 -3.72
CA ASP A 25 -1.40 24.64 -3.46
C ASP A 25 -1.76 23.31 -2.81
N SER A 26 -1.84 23.36 -1.47
CA SER A 26 -2.28 22.24 -0.62
C SER A 26 -3.67 21.67 -1.02
N ASN A 27 -4.48 22.44 -1.74
CA ASN A 27 -5.81 22.06 -2.21
C ASN A 27 -5.77 21.08 -3.39
N GLU A 28 -4.73 21.09 -4.24
CA GLU A 28 -4.62 20.18 -5.38
C GLU A 28 -4.23 18.77 -4.94
N ILE A 29 -3.42 18.62 -3.88
CA ILE A 29 -3.02 17.32 -3.33
C ILE A 29 -4.23 16.60 -2.71
N GLU A 30 -5.07 17.30 -1.96
CA GLU A 30 -6.32 16.75 -1.43
C GLU A 30 -7.30 16.34 -2.54
N CYS A 31 -7.40 17.11 -3.61
CA CYS A 31 -8.25 16.77 -4.75
C CYS A 31 -7.79 15.52 -5.50
N GLN A 32 -6.48 15.29 -5.64
CA GLN A 32 -5.96 14.09 -6.29
C GLN A 32 -6.16 12.83 -5.44
N ASP A 33 -5.94 12.93 -4.12
CA ASP A 33 -6.17 11.82 -3.20
C ASP A 33 -7.65 11.40 -3.15
N ILE A 34 -8.56 12.37 -3.18
CA ILE A 34 -9.99 12.11 -3.25
C ILE A 34 -10.35 11.42 -4.57
N ARG A 35 -9.77 11.84 -5.70
CA ARG A 35 -10.00 11.22 -7.01
C ARG A 35 -9.55 9.75 -7.05
N GLN A 36 -8.41 9.41 -6.46
CA GLN A 36 -7.95 8.03 -6.43
C GLN A 36 -8.88 7.13 -5.62
N ILE A 37 -9.26 7.54 -4.41
CA ILE A 37 -10.19 6.78 -3.57
C ILE A 37 -11.56 6.63 -4.24
N ASP A 38 -12.05 7.69 -4.91
CA ASP A 38 -13.32 7.66 -5.61
C ASP A 38 -13.30 6.68 -6.78
N SER A 39 -12.23 6.70 -7.57
CA SER A 39 -12.03 5.74 -8.66
C SER A 39 -11.97 4.31 -8.16
N VAL A 40 -11.29 4.04 -7.05
CA VAL A 40 -11.20 2.70 -6.46
C VAL A 40 -12.56 2.25 -5.94
N VAL A 41 -13.27 3.09 -5.20
CA VAL A 41 -14.63 2.78 -4.70
C VAL A 41 -15.58 2.49 -5.84
N GLN A 42 -15.56 3.30 -6.91
CA GLN A 42 -16.38 3.10 -8.08
C GLN A 42 -16.08 1.78 -8.79
N LYS A 43 -14.80 1.46 -9.00
CA LYS A 43 -14.40 0.18 -9.62
C LYS A 43 -14.82 -1.03 -8.78
N LEU A 44 -14.61 -0.98 -7.48
CA LEU A 44 -15.00 -2.07 -6.61
C LEU A 44 -16.52 -2.24 -6.50
N GLY A 45 -17.25 -1.13 -6.35
CA GLY A 45 -18.70 -1.13 -6.23
C GLY A 45 -19.40 -1.46 -7.55
N ASN A 46 -19.08 -0.72 -8.61
CA ASN A 46 -19.85 -0.80 -9.86
C ASN A 46 -19.36 -1.94 -10.78
N GLU A 47 -18.05 -2.14 -10.91
CA GLU A 47 -17.52 -3.15 -11.83
C GLU A 47 -17.46 -4.54 -11.19
N LEU A 48 -17.11 -4.62 -9.89
CA LEU A 48 -16.97 -5.89 -9.17
C LEU A 48 -18.19 -6.24 -8.30
N ASN A 49 -19.18 -5.34 -8.20
CA ASN A 49 -20.38 -5.47 -7.39
C ASN A 49 -20.08 -5.79 -5.92
N MET A 50 -19.03 -5.18 -5.37
CA MET A 50 -18.65 -5.36 -3.98
C MET A 50 -19.31 -4.33 -3.08
N LYS A 51 -19.65 -4.73 -1.85
CA LYS A 51 -20.10 -3.83 -0.80
C LYS A 51 -18.90 -3.10 -0.21
N VAL A 52 -18.71 -1.84 -0.60
CA VAL A 52 -17.51 -1.06 -0.28
C VAL A 52 -17.88 0.27 0.38
N ALA A 53 -17.07 0.72 1.33
CA ALA A 53 -17.16 2.05 1.91
C ALA A 53 -15.81 2.77 1.89
N ARG A 54 -15.87 4.10 1.84
CA ARG A 54 -14.73 4.96 2.11
C ARG A 54 -14.47 5.00 3.61
N PHE A 55 -13.22 5.21 3.95
CA PHE A 55 -12.79 5.43 5.32
C PHE A 55 -11.68 6.49 5.32
N THR A 56 -12.06 7.74 5.57
CA THR A 56 -11.18 8.90 5.47
C THR A 56 -11.21 9.74 6.75
N SER A 57 -10.51 10.85 6.79
CA SER A 57 -10.62 11.80 7.90
C SER A 57 -11.91 12.61 7.89
N LYS A 58 -12.71 12.55 6.81
CA LYS A 58 -13.93 13.34 6.64
C LYS A 58 -15.14 12.78 7.40
N GLU A 59 -15.17 11.46 7.63
CA GLU A 59 -16.24 10.82 8.39
C GLU A 59 -16.15 11.18 9.89
N SER A 60 -17.29 11.51 10.47
CA SER A 60 -17.41 11.74 11.91
C SER A 60 -17.06 10.47 12.73
N ALA A 61 -16.77 10.62 14.01
CA ALA A 61 -16.49 9.49 14.89
C ALA A 61 -17.63 8.45 14.93
N MET A 62 -18.88 8.92 14.85
CA MET A 62 -20.07 8.06 14.82
C MET A 62 -20.12 7.25 13.52
N GLU A 63 -19.97 7.90 12.37
CA GLU A 63 -19.96 7.25 11.07
C GLU A 63 -18.84 6.22 10.97
N ARG A 64 -17.63 6.56 11.43
CA ARG A 64 -16.49 5.62 11.46
C ARG A 64 -16.82 4.38 12.30
N SER A 65 -17.41 4.56 13.47
CA SER A 65 -17.80 3.45 14.35
C SER A 65 -18.83 2.54 13.67
N GLU A 66 -19.80 3.11 12.97
CA GLU A 66 -20.80 2.36 12.21
C GLU A 66 -20.18 1.61 11.03
N ILE A 67 -19.30 2.25 10.27
CA ILE A 67 -18.56 1.61 9.16
C ILE A 67 -17.74 0.42 9.68
N ILE A 68 -16.99 0.60 10.77
CA ILE A 68 -16.18 -0.47 11.38
C ILE A 68 -17.07 -1.64 11.83
N LYS A 69 -18.23 -1.35 12.44
CA LYS A 69 -19.18 -2.38 12.85
C LYS A 69 -19.69 -3.19 11.66
N LYS A 70 -20.13 -2.52 10.59
CA LYS A 70 -20.58 -3.17 9.34
C LYS A 70 -19.47 -3.98 8.67
N PHE A 71 -18.25 -3.48 8.70
CA PHE A 71 -17.09 -4.17 8.15
C PHE A 71 -16.67 -5.40 8.99
N SER A 72 -16.76 -5.31 10.30
CA SER A 72 -16.45 -6.42 11.21
C SER A 72 -17.43 -7.58 11.07
N ASP A 73 -18.66 -7.31 10.72
CA ASP A 73 -19.67 -8.31 10.40
C ASP A 73 -19.37 -9.03 9.07
N GLY A 74 -18.76 -8.34 8.11
CA GLY A 74 -18.39 -8.88 6.80
C GLY A 74 -19.54 -9.09 5.83
N TYR A 75 -20.77 -9.07 6.28
CA TYR A 75 -21.98 -9.25 5.47
C TYR A 75 -22.45 -7.94 4.83
N MET A 76 -22.47 -6.89 5.63
CA MET A 76 -22.95 -5.57 5.21
C MET A 76 -21.89 -4.80 4.43
N LEU A 77 -20.61 -5.08 4.68
CA LEU A 77 -19.49 -4.40 4.05
C LEU A 77 -18.34 -5.37 3.86
N GLN A 78 -17.89 -5.52 2.61
CA GLN A 78 -16.81 -6.44 2.25
C GLN A 78 -15.44 -5.76 2.27
N ALA A 79 -15.39 -4.50 1.80
CA ALA A 79 -14.14 -3.78 1.64
C ALA A 79 -14.21 -2.36 2.19
N LEU A 80 -13.09 -1.92 2.78
CA LEU A 80 -12.83 -0.54 3.14
C LEU A 80 -11.77 0.04 2.20
N VAL A 81 -12.01 1.22 1.67
CA VAL A 81 -11.02 2.00 0.93
C VAL A 81 -10.61 3.19 1.79
N ALA A 82 -9.34 3.24 2.16
CA ALA A 82 -8.82 4.17 3.16
C ALA A 82 -7.64 5.00 2.64
N ILE A 83 -7.59 6.25 3.10
CA ILE A 83 -6.44 7.15 2.95
C ILE A 83 -5.97 7.53 4.36
N LYS A 84 -4.67 7.44 4.65
CA LYS A 84 -3.99 7.91 5.89
C LYS A 84 -4.71 7.69 7.25
N CYS A 85 -6.03 7.77 7.28
CA CYS A 85 -6.84 7.79 8.51
C CYS A 85 -6.83 6.49 9.32
N LEU A 86 -6.30 5.41 8.76
CA LEU A 86 -6.03 4.19 9.52
C LEU A 86 -4.69 4.25 10.27
N ASP A 87 -3.89 5.28 10.04
CA ASP A 87 -2.59 5.43 10.70
C ASP A 87 -2.75 5.85 12.18
N GLU A 88 -3.91 6.42 12.57
CA GLU A 88 -4.20 6.88 13.94
C GLU A 88 -5.38 6.15 14.59
N GLY A 89 -5.09 5.42 15.67
CA GLY A 89 -6.09 4.99 16.67
C GLY A 89 -7.14 3.94 16.26
N VAL A 90 -7.31 3.64 14.98
CA VAL A 90 -8.35 2.72 14.51
C VAL A 90 -7.90 1.26 14.64
N ASN A 91 -8.70 0.47 15.34
CA ASN A 91 -8.45 -0.95 15.53
C ASN A 91 -9.47 -1.79 14.75
N ILE A 92 -9.03 -2.46 13.68
CA ILE A 92 -9.87 -3.36 12.87
C ILE A 92 -9.20 -4.73 12.76
N PRO A 93 -9.29 -5.59 13.78
CA PRO A 93 -8.60 -6.88 13.77
C PRO A 93 -9.11 -7.85 12.70
N SER A 94 -10.33 -7.63 12.21
CA SER A 94 -10.97 -8.50 11.21
C SER A 94 -10.36 -8.43 9.81
N ILE A 95 -9.45 -7.49 9.51
CA ILE A 95 -8.82 -7.38 8.19
C ILE A 95 -8.08 -8.68 7.85
N LYS A 96 -8.44 -9.33 6.76
CA LYS A 96 -7.81 -10.56 6.26
C LYS A 96 -6.96 -10.34 5.03
N THR A 97 -7.33 -9.38 4.20
CA THR A 97 -6.63 -9.06 2.96
C THR A 97 -6.41 -7.55 2.87
N ALA A 98 -5.21 -7.13 2.54
CA ALA A 98 -4.88 -5.73 2.28
C ALA A 98 -4.26 -5.56 0.90
N PHE A 99 -4.73 -4.56 0.17
CA PHE A 99 -4.13 -4.05 -1.06
C PHE A 99 -3.55 -2.68 -0.77
N ILE A 100 -2.23 -2.54 -0.88
CA ILE A 100 -1.51 -1.29 -0.64
C ILE A 100 -1.18 -0.70 -2.01
N LEU A 101 -2.08 0.13 -2.55
CA LEU A 101 -1.95 0.70 -3.91
C LEU A 101 -0.92 1.81 -3.99
N ALA A 102 -0.74 2.53 -2.90
CA ALA A 102 0.32 3.52 -2.79
C ALA A 102 0.95 3.38 -1.41
N SER A 103 2.20 3.02 -1.39
CA SER A 103 2.96 2.88 -0.17
C SER A 103 3.75 4.15 0.11
N SER A 104 3.85 4.50 1.38
CA SER A 104 4.78 5.52 1.84
C SER A 104 6.20 5.00 1.75
N THR A 105 7.15 5.87 1.44
CA THR A 105 8.58 5.60 1.57
C THR A 105 9.05 5.70 3.03
N ASN A 106 8.19 6.19 3.93
CA ASN A 106 8.48 6.31 5.36
C ASN A 106 8.30 4.94 6.05
N PRO A 107 9.38 4.33 6.61
CA PRO A 107 9.32 3.04 7.28
C PRO A 107 8.29 2.98 8.39
N LYS A 108 8.16 4.03 9.20
CA LYS A 108 7.19 4.10 10.30
C LYS A 108 5.75 3.90 9.81
N GLU A 109 5.39 4.52 8.68
CA GLU A 109 4.03 4.43 8.14
C GLU A 109 3.72 3.03 7.58
N TYR A 110 4.59 2.45 6.74
CA TYR A 110 4.28 1.15 6.17
C TYR A 110 4.36 0.01 7.19
N ILE A 111 5.28 0.09 8.18
CA ILE A 111 5.34 -0.86 9.29
C ILE A 111 4.05 -0.79 10.14
N GLN A 112 3.57 0.42 10.44
CA GLN A 112 2.31 0.59 11.16
C GLN A 112 1.11 0.01 10.38
N ARG A 113 1.01 0.29 9.08
CA ARG A 113 -0.04 -0.25 8.22
C ARG A 113 -0.01 -1.78 8.19
N ARG A 114 1.17 -2.36 7.98
CA ARG A 114 1.40 -3.80 8.04
C ARG A 114 0.97 -4.37 9.40
N GLY A 115 1.42 -3.78 10.49
CA GLY A 115 1.09 -4.22 11.84
C GLY A 115 -0.42 -4.21 12.13
N ARG A 116 -1.19 -3.30 11.52
CA ARG A 116 -2.66 -3.30 11.65
C ARG A 116 -3.32 -4.47 10.91
N VAL A 117 -2.81 -4.78 9.71
CA VAL A 117 -3.29 -5.92 8.92
C VAL A 117 -2.97 -7.24 9.61
N LEU A 118 -1.82 -7.33 10.28
CA LEU A 118 -1.36 -8.55 10.97
C LEU A 118 -1.96 -8.76 12.37
N ARG A 119 -2.81 -7.85 12.88
CA ARG A 119 -3.45 -8.03 14.18
C ARG A 119 -4.21 -9.32 14.28
N LEU A 120 -4.08 -9.96 15.43
CA LEU A 120 -4.77 -11.21 15.73
C LEU A 120 -6.28 -10.99 15.84
N ALA A 121 -7.04 -11.90 15.28
CA ALA A 121 -8.49 -11.97 15.42
C ALA A 121 -8.95 -13.43 15.50
N LYS A 122 -10.11 -13.65 16.11
CA LYS A 122 -10.67 -15.01 16.22
C LYS A 122 -10.85 -15.64 14.84
N GLY A 123 -10.24 -16.79 14.62
CA GLY A 123 -10.32 -17.52 13.34
C GLY A 123 -9.42 -16.98 12.22
N LYS A 124 -8.56 -16.00 12.51
CA LYS A 124 -7.60 -15.46 11.56
C LYS A 124 -6.22 -16.07 11.85
N LYS A 125 -5.74 -16.92 10.95
CA LYS A 125 -4.39 -17.50 11.01
C LYS A 125 -3.37 -16.66 10.25
N TYR A 126 -3.77 -16.12 9.09
CA TYR A 126 -2.93 -15.39 8.16
C TYR A 126 -3.61 -14.11 7.72
N ALA A 127 -2.83 -13.20 7.18
CA ALA A 127 -3.29 -12.05 6.42
C ALA A 127 -2.58 -12.02 5.07
N ASN A 128 -3.34 -11.76 4.01
CA ASN A 128 -2.80 -11.59 2.67
C ASN A 128 -2.50 -10.11 2.45
N ILE A 129 -1.26 -9.77 2.11
CA ILE A 129 -0.86 -8.40 1.78
C ILE A 129 -0.38 -8.38 0.34
N TYR A 130 -1.03 -7.56 -0.48
CA TYR A 130 -0.65 -7.25 -1.85
C TYR A 130 -0.08 -5.84 -1.84
N ASP A 131 1.24 -5.73 -1.82
CA ASP A 131 1.94 -4.44 -1.89
C ASP A 131 2.30 -4.13 -3.35
N PHE A 132 1.90 -2.94 -3.81
CA PHE A 132 2.16 -2.47 -5.15
C PHE A 132 3.37 -1.54 -5.12
N ILE A 133 4.42 -1.95 -5.80
CA ILE A 133 5.64 -1.15 -5.96
C ILE A 133 5.51 -0.22 -7.16
N THR A 134 6.10 0.96 -7.07
CA THR A 134 6.15 1.92 -8.16
C THR A 134 7.54 1.92 -8.77
N LEU A 135 7.61 1.61 -10.05
CA LEU A 135 8.87 1.63 -10.81
C LEU A 135 8.84 2.75 -11.85
N PRO A 136 9.97 3.41 -12.09
CA PRO A 136 10.07 4.51 -13.05
C PRO A 136 9.90 4.05 -14.50
N PHE A 137 10.18 2.77 -14.78
CA PHE A 137 10.15 2.16 -16.11
C PHE A 137 9.62 0.73 -16.05
N ASP A 138 9.21 0.21 -17.20
CA ASP A 138 9.04 -1.24 -17.36
C ASP A 138 10.42 -1.90 -17.29
N VAL A 139 10.58 -2.82 -16.33
CA VAL A 139 11.84 -3.55 -16.10
C VAL A 139 12.27 -4.35 -17.33
N LYS A 140 11.32 -4.76 -18.17
CA LYS A 140 11.60 -5.49 -19.42
C LYS A 140 12.23 -4.61 -20.50
N GLU A 141 12.00 -3.31 -20.45
CA GLU A 141 12.46 -2.34 -21.43
C GLU A 141 13.65 -1.51 -20.92
N ILE A 142 14.21 -1.85 -19.76
CA ILE A 142 15.25 -1.03 -19.10
C ILE A 142 16.48 -0.77 -19.98
N ASN A 143 16.86 -1.75 -20.80
CA ASN A 143 17.99 -1.62 -21.72
C ASN A 143 17.77 -0.58 -22.84
N GLY A 144 16.54 -0.12 -23.04
CA GLY A 144 16.20 0.95 -23.98
C GLY A 144 16.36 2.36 -23.43
N TYR A 145 16.58 2.50 -22.12
CA TYR A 145 16.69 3.82 -21.48
C TYR A 145 18.16 4.26 -21.35
N GLN A 146 18.36 5.57 -21.33
CA GLN A 146 19.69 6.14 -21.11
C GLN A 146 20.19 5.87 -19.69
N GLU A 147 21.45 5.58 -19.55
CA GLU A 147 22.08 5.22 -18.27
C GLU A 147 21.93 6.32 -17.21
N ASN A 148 22.05 7.60 -17.59
CA ASN A 148 21.85 8.73 -16.69
C ASN A 148 20.43 8.76 -16.11
N LEU A 149 19.41 8.37 -16.88
CA LEU A 149 18.03 8.29 -16.42
C LEU A 149 17.85 7.14 -15.44
N ILE A 150 18.43 5.98 -15.71
CA ILE A 150 18.43 4.83 -14.79
C ILE A 150 19.10 5.22 -13.47
N GLN A 151 20.26 5.88 -13.51
CA GLN A 151 20.97 6.33 -12.32
C GLN A 151 20.16 7.35 -11.49
N SER A 152 19.50 8.31 -12.14
CA SER A 152 18.68 9.31 -11.44
C SER A 152 17.47 8.71 -10.70
N THR A 153 16.97 7.56 -11.12
CA THR A 153 15.84 6.87 -10.53
C THR A 153 16.22 5.76 -9.54
N LYS A 154 17.51 5.43 -9.46
CA LYS A 154 18.05 4.36 -8.60
C LYS A 154 17.64 4.51 -7.13
N GLY A 155 17.62 5.75 -6.61
CA GLY A 155 17.20 6.05 -5.23
C GLY A 155 15.73 5.70 -4.95
N LEU A 156 14.84 5.87 -5.93
CA LEU A 156 13.44 5.45 -5.80
C LEU A 156 13.35 3.92 -5.72
N VAL A 157 14.04 3.23 -6.62
CA VAL A 157 14.03 1.76 -6.66
C VAL A 157 14.64 1.15 -5.39
N LYS A 158 15.70 1.75 -4.84
CA LYS A 158 16.27 1.32 -3.54
C LYS A 158 15.23 1.36 -2.43
N ARG A 159 14.47 2.45 -2.29
CA ARG A 159 13.42 2.56 -1.26
C ARG A 159 12.34 1.50 -1.43
N GLU A 160 11.96 1.19 -2.67
CA GLU A 160 11.02 0.12 -2.95
C GLU A 160 11.59 -1.25 -2.55
N ILE A 161 12.86 -1.52 -2.86
CA ILE A 161 13.54 -2.78 -2.47
C ILE A 161 13.64 -2.90 -0.95
N ILE A 162 14.03 -1.86 -0.22
CA ILE A 162 14.11 -1.86 1.25
C ILE A 162 12.74 -2.23 1.84
N ARG A 163 11.67 -1.60 1.35
CA ARG A 163 10.32 -1.93 1.79
C ARG A 163 9.93 -3.37 1.47
N MET A 164 10.27 -3.87 0.28
CA MET A 164 10.02 -5.26 -0.10
C MET A 164 10.76 -6.25 0.79
N LEU A 165 12.02 -5.96 1.14
CA LEU A 165 12.82 -6.77 2.07
C LEU A 165 12.15 -6.86 3.43
N ASP A 166 11.71 -5.72 3.99
CA ASP A 166 11.04 -5.66 5.28
C ASP A 166 9.70 -6.44 5.31
N PHE A 167 8.94 -6.42 4.21
CA PHE A 167 7.74 -7.26 4.07
C PHE A 167 8.07 -8.73 3.89
N SER A 168 9.11 -9.04 3.13
CA SER A 168 9.55 -10.40 2.81
C SER A 168 10.07 -11.15 4.04
N GLU A 169 10.75 -10.45 4.96
CA GLU A 169 11.35 -11.03 6.17
C GLU A 169 10.35 -11.76 7.05
N ILE A 170 9.11 -11.26 7.12
CA ILE A 170 8.05 -11.84 7.95
C ILE A 170 7.00 -12.62 7.13
N ALA A 171 7.18 -12.73 5.81
CA ALA A 171 6.24 -13.42 4.94
C ALA A 171 6.45 -14.92 4.98
N GLU A 172 5.37 -15.70 4.87
CA GLU A 172 5.47 -17.16 4.72
C GLU A 172 5.86 -17.59 3.31
N ASN A 173 5.77 -16.68 2.33
CA ASN A 173 6.10 -16.91 0.93
C ASN A 173 7.16 -15.94 0.39
N PRO A 174 8.35 -15.83 1.00
CA PRO A 174 9.36 -14.83 0.63
C PRO A 174 9.95 -15.04 -0.76
N SER A 175 9.87 -16.25 -1.31
CA SER A 175 10.51 -16.62 -2.58
C SER A 175 10.10 -15.71 -3.74
N ILE A 176 8.81 -15.36 -3.85
CA ILE A 176 8.27 -14.50 -4.91
C ILE A 176 8.87 -13.09 -4.79
N SER A 177 8.84 -12.51 -3.59
CA SER A 177 9.41 -11.18 -3.33
C SER A 177 10.92 -11.17 -3.59
N ASN A 178 11.64 -12.21 -3.16
CA ASN A 178 13.09 -12.31 -3.34
C ASN A 178 13.49 -12.41 -4.81
N GLU A 179 12.69 -13.08 -5.65
CA GLU A 179 12.93 -13.14 -7.09
C GLU A 179 12.79 -11.75 -7.73
N ILE A 180 11.73 -11.01 -7.37
CA ILE A 180 11.53 -9.63 -7.86
C ILE A 180 12.66 -8.72 -7.38
N ILE A 181 13.03 -8.79 -6.10
CA ILE A 181 14.14 -8.02 -5.52
C ILE A 181 15.44 -8.28 -6.26
N ARG A 182 15.75 -9.56 -6.54
CA ARG A 182 16.94 -9.92 -7.32
C ARG A 182 16.92 -9.28 -8.70
N THR A 183 15.80 -9.40 -9.41
CA THR A 183 15.63 -8.82 -10.75
C THR A 183 15.81 -7.30 -10.72
N LEU A 184 15.27 -6.61 -9.72
CA LEU A 184 15.45 -5.16 -9.58
C LEU A 184 16.92 -4.79 -9.28
N LYS A 185 17.60 -5.52 -8.39
CA LYS A 185 19.02 -5.30 -8.10
C LYS A 185 19.89 -5.45 -9.34
N GLU A 186 19.67 -6.50 -10.11
CA GLU A 186 20.40 -6.75 -11.35
C GLU A 186 20.18 -5.64 -12.38
N ASN A 187 18.92 -5.27 -12.64
CA ASN A 187 18.58 -4.29 -13.66
C ASN A 187 19.00 -2.85 -13.32
N PHE A 188 19.03 -2.49 -12.05
CA PHE A 188 19.43 -1.15 -11.59
C PHE A 188 20.85 -1.10 -11.02
N ASN A 189 21.60 -2.20 -11.12
CA ASN A 189 22.96 -2.35 -10.58
C ASN A 189 23.06 -1.85 -9.12
N ILE A 190 22.21 -2.43 -8.24
CA ILE A 190 22.13 -2.10 -6.81
C ILE A 190 22.81 -3.20 -6.01
N CYS A 191 23.85 -2.85 -5.26
CA CYS A 191 24.54 -3.79 -4.36
C CYS A 191 23.94 -3.80 -2.95
N GLU A 192 24.29 -4.83 -2.16
CA GLU A 192 23.77 -4.99 -0.79
C GLU A 192 24.23 -3.86 0.14
N GLU A 193 25.43 -3.34 -0.03
CA GLU A 193 25.97 -2.25 0.77
C GLU A 193 25.15 -0.98 0.61
N GLU A 194 24.64 -0.73 -0.60
CA GLU A 194 23.82 0.44 -0.89
C GLU A 194 22.42 0.40 -0.24
N LEU A 195 21.96 -0.78 0.17
CA LEU A 195 20.68 -0.96 0.86
C LEU A 195 20.79 -0.81 2.37
N LYS A 196 22.00 -0.92 2.92
CA LYS A 196 22.27 -0.81 4.37
C LYS A 196 22.55 0.62 4.83
N GLY A 197 22.88 1.53 3.92
CA GLY A 197 23.31 2.90 4.24
C GLY A 197 22.21 3.90 4.57
N ASP A 198 20.95 3.59 4.28
CA ASP A 198 19.83 4.52 4.46
C ASP A 198 19.17 4.44 5.86
N ASP A 199 19.63 3.55 6.73
CA ASP A 199 19.07 3.39 8.08
C ASP A 199 19.65 4.38 9.13
N GLU A 200 20.74 5.09 8.83
CA GLU A 200 21.40 6.00 9.79
C GLU A 200 20.80 7.41 9.84
N ASP A 201 19.98 7.81 8.87
CA ASP A 201 19.38 9.16 8.81
C ASP A 201 17.96 9.26 9.41
N VAL A 202 17.48 8.24 10.14
CA VAL A 202 16.13 8.19 10.72
C VAL A 202 16.19 8.02 12.24
N ILE A 203 16.88 8.96 12.92
CA ILE A 203 16.76 9.13 14.37
C ILE A 203 16.16 10.51 14.68
#